data_76f449f56057318a87af3ff5442fba0e
#
_entry.id   76f449f56057318a87af3ff5442fba0e
#
_cell.length_a   1.000
_cell.length_b   1.000
_cell.length_c   1.000
_cell.angle_alpha   90.00
_cell.angle_beta   90.00
_cell.angle_gamma   90.00
#
_symmetry.space_group_name_H-M   'P 1'
#
loop_
_entity.id
_entity.type
_entity.pdbx_description
1 polymer ?
#
loop_
_entity_poly.entity_id
_entity_poly.type
_entity_poly.pdbx_seq_one_letter_code
_entity_poly.pdbx_strand_id
1 'polypeptide(L)'
;GTYGGAVTGKFTIEQADMSKAVCYYVDADGSEVSTANYKMEYSPDGADVKPKVVVKFAQGADMVTLPESDYKLTYSADHKIFAGTASVEIAPSDSNSNFKTGTTKRLTYTIAQCNLTSTKITASIDRELFDYTGAEIALPTESVVYHSASKTDHTLKKGTDYTVACSPTTVK
;
A
#
# COMPACT_ATOMS: atom_id res chain seq x y z
N GLY A 1 -31.41 40.28 44.46
CA GLY A 1 -30.51 39.30 45.00
C GLY A 1 -29.32 39.15 44.06
N THR A 2 -28.16 39.46 44.53
CA THR A 2 -26.90 39.32 43.80
C THR A 2 -26.23 38.06 44.30
N TYR A 3 -26.00 37.14 43.41
CA TYR A 3 -25.16 35.96 43.67
C TYR A 3 -23.72 36.35 43.39
N GLY A 4 -22.83 36.18 44.34
CA GLY A 4 -21.40 36.37 44.19
C GLY A 4 -20.68 35.10 44.63
N GLY A 5 -19.66 34.70 43.89
CA GLY A 5 -18.82 33.56 44.20
C GLY A 5 -18.34 32.86 42.93
N ALA A 6 -17.19 32.21 43.01
CA ALA A 6 -16.68 31.34 41.98
C ALA A 6 -16.94 29.88 42.35
N VAL A 7 -17.46 29.07 41.45
CA VAL A 7 -17.53 27.62 41.57
C VAL A 7 -16.38 27.00 40.80
N THR A 8 -15.51 26.30 41.48
CA THR A 8 -14.37 25.60 40.84
C THR A 8 -14.69 24.12 40.69
N GLY A 9 -14.71 23.64 39.47
CA GLY A 9 -14.81 22.21 39.18
C GLY A 9 -13.39 21.64 38.82
N LYS A 10 -13.14 20.41 39.20
CA LYS A 10 -11.96 19.64 38.80
C LYS A 10 -12.37 18.58 37.77
N PHE A 11 -11.59 18.43 36.74
CA PHE A 11 -11.73 17.34 35.78
C PHE A 11 -10.36 16.72 35.49
N THR A 12 -10.34 15.46 35.07
CA THR A 12 -9.12 14.74 34.70
C THR A 12 -9.12 14.52 33.19
N ILE A 13 -8.01 14.84 32.55
CA ILE A 13 -7.78 14.46 31.16
C ILE A 13 -6.97 13.16 31.17
N GLU A 14 -7.55 12.10 30.64
CA GLU A 14 -6.86 10.81 30.53
C GLU A 14 -6.14 10.68 29.20
N GLN A 15 -5.04 9.91 29.21
CA GLN A 15 -4.33 9.57 27.99
C GLN A 15 -5.23 8.73 27.07
N ALA A 16 -5.21 9.02 25.78
CA ALA A 16 -5.92 8.27 24.77
C ALA A 16 -5.26 6.91 24.53
N ASP A 17 -6.05 5.97 24.07
CA ASP A 17 -5.62 4.60 23.75
C ASP A 17 -5.61 4.42 22.22
N MET A 18 -4.42 4.26 21.61
CA MET A 18 -4.27 4.15 20.16
C MET A 18 -5.03 2.95 19.58
N SER A 19 -5.23 1.88 20.36
CA SER A 19 -6.00 0.71 19.92
C SER A 19 -7.47 1.03 19.59
N LYS A 20 -8.00 2.12 20.17
CA LYS A 20 -9.37 2.61 19.95
C LYS A 20 -9.52 3.60 18.81
N ALA A 21 -8.43 3.94 18.14
CA ALA A 21 -8.47 4.82 16.98
C ALA A 21 -9.35 4.22 15.87
N VAL A 22 -10.06 5.09 15.17
CA VAL A 22 -10.74 4.77 13.91
C VAL A 22 -9.80 5.18 12.78
N CYS A 23 -9.50 4.24 11.88
CA CYS A 23 -8.52 4.45 10.83
C CYS A 23 -9.14 4.23 9.47
N TYR A 24 -8.65 4.99 8.50
CA TYR A 24 -9.01 4.88 7.10
C TYR A 24 -7.75 4.78 6.26
N TYR A 25 -7.83 4.06 5.14
CA TYR A 25 -6.84 4.23 4.08
C TYR A 25 -7.23 5.42 3.20
N VAL A 26 -6.24 5.97 2.50
CA VAL A 26 -6.48 7.05 1.54
C VAL A 26 -6.26 6.48 0.15
N ASP A 27 -7.25 6.60 -0.70
CA ASP A 27 -7.18 6.13 -2.08
C ASP A 27 -6.44 7.13 -2.99
N ALA A 28 -6.22 6.76 -4.24
CA ALA A 28 -5.43 7.54 -5.20
C ALA A 28 -6.04 8.93 -5.49
N ASP A 29 -7.33 9.09 -5.35
CA ASP A 29 -8.06 10.37 -5.50
C ASP A 29 -8.04 11.25 -4.23
N GLY A 30 -7.43 10.74 -3.13
CA GLY A 30 -7.39 11.41 -1.84
C GLY A 30 -8.57 11.13 -0.92
N SER A 31 -9.51 10.28 -1.34
CA SER A 31 -10.68 9.92 -0.54
C SER A 31 -10.33 8.95 0.59
N GLU A 32 -10.96 9.14 1.75
CA GLU A 32 -10.86 8.18 2.85
C GLU A 32 -11.75 6.96 2.57
N VAL A 33 -11.15 5.79 2.59
CA VAL A 33 -11.82 4.52 2.34
C VAL A 33 -11.72 3.58 3.53
N SER A 34 -12.68 2.68 3.65
CA SER A 34 -12.71 1.67 4.71
C SER A 34 -11.44 0.81 4.69
N THR A 35 -10.93 0.47 5.86
CA THR A 35 -9.83 -0.48 6.00
C THR A 35 -10.23 -1.93 5.72
N ALA A 36 -11.53 -2.22 5.67
CA ALA A 36 -12.03 -3.54 5.35
C ALA A 36 -11.81 -3.86 3.85
N ASN A 37 -11.11 -4.97 3.59
CA ASN A 37 -10.85 -5.47 2.22
C ASN A 37 -10.09 -4.50 1.30
N TYR A 38 -9.33 -3.55 1.85
CA TYR A 38 -8.53 -2.64 1.05
C TYR A 38 -7.46 -3.39 0.26
N LYS A 39 -7.32 -3.05 -1.01
CA LYS A 39 -6.41 -3.71 -1.94
C LYS A 39 -5.54 -2.69 -2.67
N MET A 40 -4.28 -3.04 -2.83
CA MET A 40 -3.32 -2.36 -3.70
C MET A 40 -2.79 -3.36 -4.72
N GLU A 41 -2.41 -2.88 -5.89
CA GLU A 41 -1.72 -3.70 -6.88
C GLU A 41 -0.24 -3.85 -6.49
N TYR A 42 0.33 -5.04 -6.69
CA TYR A 42 1.76 -5.27 -6.49
C TYR A 42 2.59 -4.32 -7.37
N SER A 43 3.65 -3.79 -6.78
CA SER A 43 4.70 -3.05 -7.48
C SER A 43 6.06 -3.56 -7.03
N PRO A 44 7.03 -3.79 -7.94
CA PRO A 44 8.41 -4.08 -7.57
C PRO A 44 9.07 -2.91 -6.83
N ASP A 45 8.53 -1.70 -6.94
CA ASP A 45 8.87 -0.58 -6.07
C ASP A 45 8.05 -0.65 -4.77
N GLY A 46 8.70 -1.12 -3.72
CA GLY A 46 8.02 -1.31 -2.43
C GLY A 46 7.45 -0.03 -1.80
N ALA A 47 7.77 1.15 -2.32
CA ALA A 47 7.17 2.41 -1.88
C ALA A 47 5.71 2.54 -2.35
N ASP A 48 5.41 2.03 -3.55
CA ASP A 48 4.08 2.12 -4.16
C ASP A 48 3.01 1.28 -3.45
N VAL A 49 3.42 0.33 -2.60
CA VAL A 49 2.51 -0.59 -1.89
C VAL A 49 2.32 -0.25 -0.41
N LYS A 50 2.61 0.98 -0.03
CA LYS A 50 2.37 1.51 1.32
C LYS A 50 1.16 2.44 1.28
N PRO A 51 -0.02 2.00 1.72
CA PRO A 51 -1.19 2.88 1.75
C PRO A 51 -0.98 4.02 2.75
N LYS A 52 -1.43 5.21 2.39
CA LYS A 52 -1.55 6.31 3.34
C LYS A 52 -2.67 6.00 4.33
N VAL A 53 -2.45 6.34 5.61
CA VAL A 53 -3.41 6.09 6.69
C VAL A 53 -3.82 7.40 7.34
N VAL A 54 -5.12 7.58 7.55
CA VAL A 54 -5.68 8.66 8.37
C VAL A 54 -6.19 8.06 9.67
N VAL A 55 -5.80 8.66 10.79
CA VAL A 55 -6.14 8.23 12.13
C VAL A 55 -7.09 9.25 12.77
N LYS A 56 -8.21 8.78 13.32
CA LYS A 56 -9.22 9.62 13.96
C LYS A 56 -9.61 9.09 15.33
N PHE A 57 -10.02 9.99 16.19
CA PHE A 57 -10.61 9.69 17.47
C PHE A 57 -11.99 10.31 17.61
N ALA A 58 -12.91 9.59 18.27
CA ALA A 58 -14.20 10.15 18.65
C ALA A 58 -14.02 11.20 19.75
N GLN A 59 -14.59 12.37 19.54
CA GLN A 59 -14.69 13.45 20.53
C GLN A 59 -16.17 13.85 20.67
N GLY A 60 -16.87 13.21 21.57
CA GLY A 60 -18.33 13.33 21.65
C GLY A 60 -19.00 12.72 20.43
N ALA A 61 -19.74 13.53 19.67
CA ALA A 61 -20.40 13.11 18.42
C ALA A 61 -19.50 13.28 17.18
N ASP A 62 -18.37 13.95 17.30
CA ASP A 62 -17.49 14.30 16.19
C ASP A 62 -16.28 13.36 16.12
N MET A 63 -15.69 13.30 14.93
CA MET A 63 -14.43 12.58 14.68
C MET A 63 -13.31 13.61 14.43
N VAL A 64 -12.27 13.58 15.25
CA VAL A 64 -11.12 14.46 15.12
C VAL A 64 -9.97 13.70 14.49
N THR A 65 -9.44 14.26 13.39
CA THR A 65 -8.26 13.71 12.70
C THR A 65 -7.00 14.01 13.51
N LEU A 66 -6.21 12.98 13.77
CA LEU A 66 -4.92 13.10 14.43
C LEU A 66 -3.86 13.61 13.45
N PRO A 67 -3.05 14.62 13.80
CA PRO A 67 -1.94 15.06 12.98
C PRO A 67 -0.93 13.93 12.74
N GLU A 68 -0.32 13.87 11.56
CA GLU A 68 0.68 12.85 11.22
C GLU A 68 1.92 12.88 12.13
N SER A 69 2.21 14.03 12.76
CA SER A 69 3.28 14.19 13.76
C SER A 69 3.04 13.41 15.06
N ASP A 70 1.79 13.06 15.35
CA ASP A 70 1.38 12.47 16.61
C ASP A 70 1.42 10.95 16.63
N TYR A 71 1.64 10.34 15.46
CA TYR A 71 1.76 8.89 15.33
C TYR A 71 2.84 8.49 14.34
N LYS A 72 3.27 7.24 14.41
CA LYS A 72 4.20 6.61 13.48
C LYS A 72 3.56 5.38 12.84
N LEU A 73 3.87 5.17 11.56
CA LEU A 73 3.43 4.01 10.79
C LEU A 73 4.60 3.06 10.57
N THR A 74 4.42 1.80 10.94
CA THR A 74 5.37 0.73 10.68
C THR A 74 4.74 -0.31 9.77
N TYR A 75 5.21 -0.42 8.54
CA TYR A 75 4.73 -1.39 7.56
C TYR A 75 5.48 -2.72 7.70
N SER A 76 4.76 -3.84 7.54
CA SER A 76 5.39 -5.16 7.53
C SER A 76 6.41 -5.27 6.40
N ALA A 77 7.59 -5.82 6.69
CA ALA A 77 8.71 -5.88 5.75
C ALA A 77 8.50 -6.93 4.64
N ASP A 78 7.81 -8.01 4.97
CA ASP A 78 7.75 -9.22 4.14
C ASP A 78 6.94 -9.06 2.84
N HIS A 79 6.11 -8.02 2.76
CA HIS A 79 5.16 -7.84 1.66
C HIS A 79 5.61 -6.84 0.59
N LYS A 80 6.84 -6.34 0.68
CA LYS A 80 7.41 -5.48 -0.36
C LYS A 80 7.75 -6.23 -1.64
N ILE A 81 7.83 -7.56 -1.58
CA ILE A 81 8.41 -8.41 -2.63
C ILE A 81 7.35 -9.30 -3.28
N PHE A 82 6.24 -9.59 -2.59
CA PHE A 82 5.23 -10.55 -3.07
C PHE A 82 3.80 -10.03 -2.89
N ALA A 83 2.91 -10.45 -3.78
CA ALA A 83 1.49 -10.33 -3.57
C ALA A 83 1.05 -11.14 -2.34
N GLY A 84 0.10 -10.62 -1.57
CA GLY A 84 -0.36 -11.26 -0.34
C GLY A 84 -0.94 -10.27 0.66
N THR A 85 -1.10 -10.71 1.90
CA THR A 85 -1.59 -9.85 2.99
C THR A 85 -0.46 -9.08 3.62
N ALA A 86 -0.58 -7.77 3.66
CA ALA A 86 0.34 -6.86 4.31
C ALA A 86 -0.31 -6.20 5.53
N SER A 87 0.49 -5.59 6.38
CA SER A 87 -0.01 -4.86 7.54
C SER A 87 0.74 -3.57 7.79
N VAL A 88 0.06 -2.64 8.44
CA VAL A 88 0.64 -1.44 9.01
C VAL A 88 0.26 -1.35 10.48
N GLU A 89 1.23 -1.10 11.33
CA GLU A 89 1.05 -0.80 12.74
C GLU A 89 1.15 0.70 12.95
N ILE A 90 0.18 1.22 13.70
CA ILE A 90 0.05 2.62 14.07
C ILE A 90 0.35 2.71 15.56
N ALA A 91 1.38 3.45 15.92
CA ALA A 91 1.77 3.69 17.29
C ALA A 91 1.81 5.20 17.57
N PRO A 92 1.63 5.67 18.81
CA PRO A 92 1.92 7.04 19.17
C PRO A 92 3.35 7.41 18.80
N SER A 93 3.58 8.66 18.40
CA SER A 93 4.96 9.17 18.27
C SER A 93 5.63 9.19 19.63
N ASP A 94 6.95 8.96 19.66
CA ASP A 94 7.70 8.85 20.91
C ASP A 94 7.69 10.15 21.75
N SER A 95 7.41 11.28 21.11
CA SER A 95 7.28 12.60 21.75
C SER A 95 5.87 12.93 22.26
N ASN A 96 4.87 12.08 21.97
CA ASN A 96 3.48 12.40 22.30
C ASN A 96 3.03 11.74 23.60
N SER A 97 3.01 12.54 24.69
CA SER A 97 2.57 12.10 26.03
C SER A 97 1.06 12.00 26.20
N ASN A 98 0.26 12.37 25.19
CA ASN A 98 -1.20 12.33 25.25
C ASN A 98 -1.78 10.91 25.05
N PHE A 99 -0.93 9.95 24.70
CA PHE A 99 -1.31 8.56 24.49
C PHE A 99 -0.73 7.62 25.53
N LYS A 100 -1.46 6.57 25.83
CA LYS A 100 -0.99 5.48 26.68
C LYS A 100 0.19 4.77 26.03
N THR A 101 1.27 4.61 26.77
CA THR A 101 2.47 3.92 26.30
C THR A 101 2.15 2.47 25.91
N GLY A 102 2.70 2.02 24.78
CA GLY A 102 2.59 0.63 24.32
C GLY A 102 1.23 0.28 23.68
N THR A 103 0.31 1.25 23.52
CA THR A 103 -0.92 1.00 22.78
C THR A 103 -0.69 1.20 21.28
N THR A 104 -1.12 0.23 20.48
CA THR A 104 -1.00 0.27 19.02
C THR A 104 -2.30 -0.15 18.34
N LYS A 105 -2.44 0.25 17.07
CA LYS A 105 -3.51 -0.21 16.18
C LYS A 105 -2.89 -0.86 14.97
N ARG A 106 -3.29 -2.09 14.68
CA ARG A 106 -2.84 -2.81 13.48
C ARG A 106 -3.95 -2.88 12.45
N LEU A 107 -3.62 -2.53 11.22
CA LEU A 107 -4.48 -2.68 10.05
C LEU A 107 -3.85 -3.66 9.08
N THR A 108 -4.70 -4.33 8.30
CA THR A 108 -4.27 -5.24 7.23
C THR A 108 -4.82 -4.78 5.89
N TYR A 109 -4.07 -5.04 4.83
CA TYR A 109 -4.48 -4.80 3.45
C TYR A 109 -3.94 -5.90 2.55
N THR A 110 -4.49 -6.04 1.36
CA THR A 110 -4.06 -7.03 0.38
C THR A 110 -3.24 -6.38 -0.71
N ILE A 111 -2.08 -6.93 -1.02
CA ILE A 111 -1.33 -6.62 -2.24
C ILE A 111 -1.75 -7.68 -3.27
N ALA A 112 -2.54 -7.26 -4.27
CA ALA A 112 -2.98 -8.12 -5.35
C ALA A 112 -1.86 -8.30 -6.39
N GLN A 113 -1.86 -9.43 -7.09
CA GLN A 113 -0.96 -9.63 -8.21
C GLN A 113 -1.17 -8.55 -9.28
N CYS A 114 -0.08 -8.04 -9.85
CA CYS A 114 -0.16 -7.19 -11.02
C CYS A 114 -0.52 -8.04 -12.24
N ASN A 115 -1.48 -7.57 -13.04
CA ASN A 115 -1.83 -8.23 -14.28
C ASN A 115 -0.85 -7.79 -15.38
N LEU A 116 -0.31 -8.75 -16.15
CA LEU A 116 0.57 -8.47 -17.29
C LEU A 116 -0.11 -7.65 -18.41
N THR A 117 -1.43 -7.56 -18.43
CA THR A 117 -2.18 -6.66 -19.33
C THR A 117 -2.36 -5.25 -18.76
N SER A 118 -1.80 -4.95 -17.59
CA SER A 118 -1.82 -3.61 -16.99
C SER A 118 -1.10 -2.60 -17.89
N THR A 119 -1.63 -1.39 -17.93
CA THR A 119 -0.97 -0.25 -18.63
C THR A 119 0.40 0.11 -18.07
N LYS A 120 0.73 -0.42 -16.88
CA LYS A 120 2.05 -0.28 -16.26
C LYS A 120 3.08 -1.26 -16.81
N ILE A 121 2.69 -2.19 -17.68
CA ILE A 121 3.58 -3.21 -18.23
C ILE A 121 3.73 -3.02 -19.72
N THR A 122 4.99 -2.99 -20.18
CA THR A 122 5.35 -3.06 -21.59
C THR A 122 6.05 -4.37 -21.85
N ALA A 123 5.55 -5.14 -22.82
CA ALA A 123 6.19 -6.35 -23.31
C ALA A 123 6.64 -6.14 -24.75
N SER A 124 7.85 -6.56 -25.07
CA SER A 124 8.43 -6.49 -26.41
C SER A 124 9.24 -7.75 -26.74
N ILE A 125 9.44 -7.98 -28.01
CA ILE A 125 10.35 -9.03 -28.53
C ILE A 125 11.35 -8.35 -29.46
N ASP A 126 12.56 -8.91 -29.53
CA ASP A 126 13.67 -8.33 -30.33
C ASP A 126 13.49 -8.56 -31.83
N ARG A 127 12.67 -9.55 -32.22
CA ARG A 127 12.44 -9.91 -33.61
C ARG A 127 11.05 -10.48 -33.83
N GLU A 128 10.32 -9.98 -34.79
CA GLU A 128 8.98 -10.45 -35.16
C GLU A 128 8.96 -11.36 -36.41
N LEU A 129 10.01 -11.26 -37.27
CA LEU A 129 10.13 -12.01 -38.50
C LEU A 129 11.33 -12.93 -38.48
N PHE A 130 11.16 -14.11 -39.00
CA PHE A 130 12.20 -15.13 -39.10
C PHE A 130 12.18 -15.74 -40.51
N ASP A 131 13.36 -15.82 -41.11
CA ASP A 131 13.52 -16.52 -42.36
C ASP A 131 13.59 -18.04 -42.10
N TYR A 132 12.87 -18.82 -42.89
CA TYR A 132 12.97 -20.27 -42.82
C TYR A 132 14.29 -20.74 -43.45
N THR A 133 15.14 -21.34 -42.66
CA THR A 133 16.46 -21.83 -43.07
C THR A 133 16.58 -23.34 -43.16
N GLY A 134 15.47 -24.09 -42.92
CA GLY A 134 15.50 -25.55 -42.85
C GLY A 134 16.07 -26.06 -41.52
N ALA A 135 16.42 -25.21 -40.60
CA ALA A 135 16.92 -25.55 -39.25
C ALA A 135 15.96 -25.04 -38.18
N GLU A 136 16.20 -25.46 -36.94
CA GLU A 136 15.45 -24.96 -35.78
C GLU A 136 15.65 -23.45 -35.66
N ILE A 137 14.55 -22.73 -35.50
CA ILE A 137 14.55 -21.27 -35.33
C ILE A 137 14.60 -20.96 -33.83
N ALA A 138 15.65 -20.25 -33.41
CA ALA A 138 15.76 -19.76 -32.06
C ALA A 138 14.62 -18.77 -31.77
N LEU A 139 13.96 -18.95 -30.61
CA LEU A 139 12.91 -18.03 -30.18
C LEU A 139 13.47 -16.61 -29.97
N PRO A 140 12.66 -15.57 -30.25
CA PRO A 140 13.07 -14.21 -29.98
C PRO A 140 13.31 -13.96 -28.49
N THR A 141 14.17 -13.01 -28.20
CA THR A 141 14.37 -12.54 -26.83
C THR A 141 13.21 -11.60 -26.46
N GLU A 142 12.54 -11.93 -25.40
CA GLU A 142 11.49 -11.10 -24.86
C GLU A 142 12.02 -10.14 -23.78
N SER A 143 11.41 -8.98 -23.66
CA SER A 143 11.62 -8.03 -22.58
C SER A 143 10.27 -7.60 -22.02
N VAL A 144 10.11 -7.72 -20.70
CA VAL A 144 8.92 -7.28 -20.00
C VAL A 144 9.34 -6.30 -18.92
N VAL A 145 8.80 -5.08 -19.00
CA VAL A 145 9.16 -3.97 -18.11
C VAL A 145 7.92 -3.48 -17.40
N TYR A 146 8.04 -3.34 -16.08
CA TYR A 146 7.06 -2.69 -15.23
C TYR A 146 7.47 -1.24 -14.99
N HIS A 147 6.55 -0.30 -15.22
CA HIS A 147 6.71 1.12 -15.00
C HIS A 147 6.05 1.51 -13.67
N SER A 148 6.85 1.82 -12.66
CA SER A 148 6.34 2.21 -11.35
C SER A 148 5.80 3.64 -11.33
N ALA A 149 4.98 3.96 -10.33
CA ALA A 149 4.46 5.31 -10.13
C ALA A 149 5.59 6.33 -9.83
N SER A 150 6.71 5.87 -9.27
CA SER A 150 7.91 6.67 -9.04
C SER A 150 8.73 6.93 -10.30
N LYS A 151 8.26 6.47 -11.49
CA LYS A 151 8.93 6.56 -12.79
C LYS A 151 10.24 5.75 -12.87
N THR A 152 10.34 4.70 -12.06
CA THR A 152 11.43 3.73 -12.12
C THR A 152 10.98 2.53 -12.94
N ASP A 153 11.78 2.13 -13.90
CA ASP A 153 11.53 0.95 -14.73
C ASP A 153 12.16 -0.29 -14.10
N HIS A 154 11.38 -1.35 -14.00
CA HIS A 154 11.81 -2.64 -13.47
C HIS A 154 11.69 -3.72 -14.53
N THR A 155 12.80 -4.26 -14.99
CA THR A 155 12.79 -5.42 -15.88
C THR A 155 12.37 -6.66 -15.12
N LEU A 156 11.26 -7.26 -15.54
CA LEU A 156 10.74 -8.50 -14.95
C LEU A 156 11.55 -9.70 -15.43
N LYS A 157 11.64 -10.73 -14.59
CA LYS A 157 12.44 -11.94 -14.85
C LYS A 157 11.55 -13.10 -15.30
N LYS A 158 11.85 -13.62 -16.50
CA LYS A 158 11.25 -14.87 -16.97
C LYS A 158 11.49 -16.03 -16.01
N GLY A 159 10.46 -16.82 -15.78
CA GLY A 159 10.47 -17.95 -14.86
C GLY A 159 10.24 -17.60 -13.39
N THR A 160 10.39 -16.32 -13.00
CA THR A 160 10.10 -15.83 -11.66
C THR A 160 8.84 -14.97 -11.66
N ASP A 161 8.82 -13.95 -12.54
CA ASP A 161 7.76 -12.96 -12.57
C ASP A 161 6.72 -13.26 -13.64
N TYR A 162 7.14 -13.92 -14.73
CA TYR A 162 6.26 -14.31 -15.83
C TYR A 162 6.75 -15.57 -16.54
N THR A 163 5.87 -16.16 -17.33
CA THR A 163 6.18 -17.26 -18.24
C THR A 163 5.82 -16.89 -19.66
N VAL A 164 6.55 -17.46 -20.64
CA VAL A 164 6.28 -17.28 -22.07
C VAL A 164 5.81 -18.59 -22.63
N ALA A 165 4.67 -18.56 -23.32
CA ALA A 165 4.19 -19.66 -24.13
C ALA A 165 4.30 -19.22 -25.61
N CYS A 166 5.01 -20.01 -26.40
CA CYS A 166 5.07 -19.81 -27.84
C CYS A 166 4.04 -20.72 -28.51
N SER A 167 3.15 -20.15 -29.31
CA SER A 167 2.28 -20.91 -30.18
C SER A 167 2.90 -20.88 -31.59
N PRO A 168 3.41 -21.99 -32.12
CA PRO A 168 3.96 -22.01 -33.48
C PRO A 168 2.81 -21.78 -34.46
N THR A 169 2.87 -20.67 -35.20
CA THR A 169 2.06 -20.53 -36.39
C THR A 169 2.73 -21.38 -37.46
N THR A 170 2.10 -22.45 -37.86
CA THR A 170 2.59 -23.30 -38.99
C THR A 170 2.55 -22.44 -40.24
N VAL A 171 3.72 -22.01 -40.70
CA VAL A 171 3.85 -21.48 -42.05
C VAL A 171 3.81 -22.71 -43.00
N LYS A 172 2.78 -22.73 -43.84
CA LYS A 172 2.71 -23.74 -44.91
C LYS A 172 3.60 -23.31 -46.05
#